data_1b36e07bd02395f0c79f0fb177d819a7
#
_entry.id   1b36e07bd02395f0c79f0fb177d819a7
#
_cell.length_a   1.000
_cell.length_b   1.000
_cell.length_c   1.000
_cell.angle_alpha   90.00
_cell.angle_beta   90.00
_cell.angle_gamma   90.00
#
_symmetry.space_group_name_H-M   'P 1'
#
loop_
_entity.id
_entity.type
_entity.pdbx_description
1 polymer ?
#
loop_
_entity_poly.entity_id
_entity_poly.type
_entity_poly.pdbx_seq_one_letter_code
_entity_poly.pdbx_strand_id
1 'polypeptide(L)'
;MKVLTTIACYLLALIFSVFGSNGFLHFIPQPPPSSDLAQQYFTVLSASHYLAFVFGLQLIAGVMFLSRRTVPLALTISGPLIVNILLFHALMDPAGIVPGLVVTALWFVSYWQFRAAFYGIFFTEAQSGRPQ
;
A
#
# COMPACT_ATOMS: atom_id res chain seq x y z
N MET A 1 15.90 13.82 -8.37
CA MET A 1 14.87 13.46 -7.38
C MET A 1 13.46 13.40 -7.98
N LYS A 2 12.98 14.39 -8.72
CA LYS A 2 11.60 14.33 -9.30
C LYS A 2 11.35 13.12 -10.22
N VAL A 3 12.33 12.74 -11.05
CA VAL A 3 12.21 11.59 -11.96
C VAL A 3 12.11 10.28 -11.19
N LEU A 4 12.98 10.06 -10.20
CA LEU A 4 12.98 8.86 -9.38
C LEU A 4 11.64 8.67 -8.65
N THR A 5 11.11 9.74 -8.07
CA THR A 5 9.79 9.72 -7.41
C THR A 5 8.67 9.42 -8.40
N THR A 6 8.73 9.99 -9.59
CA THR A 6 7.73 9.71 -10.63
C THR A 6 7.75 8.24 -11.01
N ILE A 7 8.94 7.66 -11.22
CA ILE A 7 9.10 6.23 -11.49
C ILE A 7 8.55 5.40 -10.32
N ALA A 8 8.91 5.75 -9.08
CA ALA A 8 8.42 5.04 -7.89
C ALA A 8 6.89 5.06 -7.78
N CYS A 9 6.24 6.21 -8.03
CA CYS A 9 4.77 6.31 -8.03
C CYS A 9 4.13 5.44 -9.12
N TYR A 10 4.68 5.42 -10.34
CA TYR A 10 4.15 4.57 -11.41
C TYR A 10 4.39 3.07 -11.15
N LEU A 11 5.52 2.70 -10.54
CA LEU A 11 5.75 1.32 -10.12
C LEU A 11 4.78 0.91 -9.01
N LEU A 12 4.52 1.76 -8.03
CA LEU A 12 3.49 1.52 -7.01
C LEU A 12 2.09 1.42 -7.65
N ALA A 13 1.77 2.31 -8.58
CA ALA A 13 0.51 2.24 -9.33
C ALA A 13 0.35 0.90 -10.04
N LEU A 14 1.39 0.45 -10.75
CA LEU A 14 1.40 -0.82 -11.46
C LEU A 14 1.23 -1.99 -10.49
N ILE A 15 2.08 -2.07 -9.46
CA ILE A 15 2.08 -3.18 -8.50
C ILE A 15 0.73 -3.26 -7.79
N PHE A 16 0.24 -2.19 -7.21
CA PHE A 16 -1.03 -2.20 -6.48
C PHE A 16 -2.23 -2.45 -7.40
N SER A 17 -2.24 -1.91 -8.63
CA SER A 17 -3.33 -2.18 -9.58
C SER A 17 -3.33 -3.62 -10.06
N VAL A 18 -2.16 -4.18 -10.40
CA VAL A 18 -2.04 -5.57 -10.86
C VAL A 18 -2.41 -6.55 -9.76
N PHE A 19 -1.81 -6.43 -8.58
CA PHE A 19 -2.10 -7.35 -7.47
C PHE A 19 -3.50 -7.14 -6.89
N GLY A 20 -3.98 -5.89 -6.82
CA GLY A 20 -5.36 -5.60 -6.43
C GLY A 20 -6.38 -6.23 -7.39
N SER A 21 -6.17 -6.10 -8.70
CA SER A 21 -7.02 -6.73 -9.71
C SER A 21 -6.91 -8.25 -9.67
N ASN A 22 -5.71 -8.78 -9.43
CA ASN A 22 -5.49 -10.23 -9.35
C ASN A 22 -6.26 -10.87 -8.19
N GLY A 23 -6.50 -10.13 -7.11
CA GLY A 23 -7.33 -10.60 -6.00
C GLY A 23 -8.78 -10.90 -6.38
N PHE A 24 -9.29 -10.32 -7.47
CA PHE A 24 -10.62 -10.57 -8.02
C PHE A 24 -10.61 -11.49 -9.24
N LEU A 25 -9.62 -11.33 -10.12
CA LEU A 25 -9.61 -11.96 -11.44
C LEU A 25 -8.75 -13.24 -11.49
N HIS A 26 -7.87 -13.45 -10.51
CA HIS A 26 -7.01 -14.64 -10.36
C HIS A 26 -6.20 -14.99 -11.61
N PHE A 27 -5.72 -13.98 -12.36
CA PHE A 27 -4.97 -14.20 -13.62
C PHE A 27 -3.48 -14.46 -13.39
N ILE A 28 -2.93 -14.11 -12.22
CA ILE A 28 -1.57 -14.48 -11.81
C ILE A 28 -1.71 -15.63 -10.80
N PRO A 29 -1.23 -16.83 -11.11
CA PRO A 29 -1.20 -17.92 -10.16
C PRO A 29 -0.35 -17.55 -8.94
N GLN A 30 -0.91 -17.70 -7.74
CA GLN A 30 -0.18 -17.49 -6.50
C GLN A 30 0.30 -18.84 -5.98
N PRO A 31 1.58 -18.97 -5.57
CA PRO A 31 2.02 -20.17 -4.89
C PRO A 31 1.22 -20.33 -3.58
N PRO A 32 0.97 -21.59 -3.15
CA PRO A 32 0.32 -21.82 -1.87
C PRO A 32 1.20 -21.24 -0.74
N PRO A 33 0.59 -20.74 0.34
CA PRO A 33 1.33 -20.27 1.50
C PRO A 33 2.29 -21.34 2.04
N SER A 34 3.47 -20.94 2.49
CA SER A 34 4.55 -21.83 2.90
C SER A 34 4.35 -22.43 4.29
N SER A 35 3.39 -21.94 5.07
CA SER A 35 3.08 -22.42 6.41
C SER A 35 1.59 -22.68 6.63
N ASP A 36 1.29 -23.62 7.56
CA ASP A 36 -0.08 -23.91 7.96
C ASP A 36 -0.79 -22.68 8.54
N LEU A 37 -0.07 -21.85 9.27
CA LEU A 37 -0.60 -20.62 9.85
C LEU A 37 -1.03 -19.61 8.77
N ALA A 38 -0.20 -19.43 7.74
CA ALA A 38 -0.52 -18.59 6.60
C ALA A 38 -1.72 -19.13 5.81
N GLN A 39 -1.80 -20.46 5.65
CA GLN A 39 -2.94 -21.12 5.01
C GLN A 39 -4.24 -20.87 5.76
N GLN A 40 -4.25 -21.03 7.09
CA GLN A 40 -5.40 -20.75 7.95
C GLN A 40 -5.81 -19.27 7.87
N TYR A 41 -4.85 -18.35 7.93
CA TYR A 41 -5.09 -16.93 7.81
C TYR A 41 -5.81 -16.58 6.50
N PHE A 42 -5.31 -17.05 5.36
CA PHE A 42 -5.97 -16.83 4.06
C PHE A 42 -7.34 -17.48 3.98
N THR A 43 -7.52 -18.66 4.54
CA THR A 43 -8.82 -19.35 4.56
C THR A 43 -9.87 -18.51 5.28
N VAL A 44 -9.54 -17.97 6.45
CA VAL A 44 -10.46 -17.13 7.23
C VAL A 44 -10.77 -15.82 6.49
N LEU A 45 -9.75 -15.16 5.95
CA LEU A 45 -9.94 -13.90 5.22
C LEU A 45 -10.74 -14.08 3.92
N SER A 46 -10.59 -15.22 3.24
CA SER A 46 -11.36 -15.55 2.04
C SER A 46 -12.81 -15.83 2.40
N ALA A 47 -13.05 -16.67 3.41
CA ALA A 47 -14.40 -17.03 3.84
C ALA A 47 -15.21 -15.83 4.35
N SER A 48 -14.54 -14.87 4.98
CA SER A 48 -15.16 -13.63 5.47
C SER A 48 -15.32 -12.54 4.42
N HIS A 49 -14.86 -12.75 3.18
CA HIS A 49 -14.75 -11.72 2.14
C HIS A 49 -13.82 -10.54 2.50
N TYR A 50 -13.06 -10.62 3.59
CA TYR A 50 -12.16 -9.55 4.01
C TYR A 50 -11.05 -9.30 2.98
N LEU A 51 -10.58 -10.35 2.30
CA LEU A 51 -9.62 -10.21 1.21
C LEU A 51 -10.13 -9.32 0.08
N ALA A 52 -11.40 -9.39 -0.28
CA ALA A 52 -11.98 -8.54 -1.31
C ALA A 52 -11.86 -7.04 -0.93
N PHE A 53 -12.08 -6.71 0.36
CA PHE A 53 -11.88 -5.36 0.86
C PHE A 53 -10.40 -4.92 0.75
N VAL A 54 -9.46 -5.78 1.14
CA VAL A 54 -8.03 -5.49 1.06
C VAL A 54 -7.58 -5.27 -0.38
N PHE A 55 -7.98 -6.15 -1.30
CA PHE A 55 -7.66 -6.02 -2.73
C PHE A 55 -8.33 -4.80 -3.36
N GLY A 56 -9.54 -4.46 -2.92
CA GLY A 56 -10.23 -3.22 -3.33
C GLY A 56 -9.44 -1.97 -2.93
N LEU A 57 -8.94 -1.91 -1.70
CA LEU A 57 -8.08 -0.81 -1.24
C LEU A 57 -6.75 -0.75 -2.01
N GLN A 58 -6.15 -1.90 -2.32
CA GLN A 58 -4.94 -1.94 -3.17
C GLN A 58 -5.22 -1.34 -4.55
N LEU A 59 -6.31 -1.75 -5.19
CA LEU A 59 -6.69 -1.25 -6.50
C LEU A 59 -6.95 0.27 -6.49
N ILE A 60 -7.68 0.76 -5.48
CA ILE A 60 -7.93 2.20 -5.29
C ILE A 60 -6.61 2.95 -5.12
N ALA A 61 -5.72 2.48 -4.22
CA ALA A 61 -4.42 3.10 -4.02
C ALA A 61 -3.58 3.10 -5.31
N GLY A 62 -3.58 1.99 -6.06
CA GLY A 62 -2.89 1.86 -7.34
C GLY A 62 -3.34 2.92 -8.35
N VAL A 63 -4.65 3.07 -8.54
CA VAL A 63 -5.22 4.10 -9.44
C VAL A 63 -4.86 5.51 -8.95
N MET A 64 -4.89 5.75 -7.65
CA MET A 64 -4.56 7.06 -7.08
C MET A 64 -3.09 7.45 -7.24
N PHE A 65 -2.15 6.50 -7.31
CA PHE A 65 -0.74 6.78 -7.60
C PHE A 65 -0.50 7.33 -9.03
N LEU A 66 -1.44 7.18 -9.96
CA LEU A 66 -1.33 7.69 -11.32
C LEU A 66 -1.43 9.22 -11.41
N SER A 67 -2.05 9.87 -10.43
CA SER A 67 -2.22 11.32 -10.41
C SER A 67 -1.45 11.95 -9.26
N ARG A 68 -0.58 12.92 -9.55
CA ARG A 68 0.20 13.63 -8.52
C ARG A 68 -0.67 14.29 -7.45
N ARG A 69 -1.91 14.66 -7.75
CA ARG A 69 -2.84 15.26 -6.79
C ARG A 69 -3.29 14.27 -5.72
N THR A 70 -3.42 13.01 -6.09
CA THR A 70 -3.94 11.94 -5.23
C THR A 70 -2.84 11.10 -4.57
N VAL A 71 -1.56 11.30 -4.95
CA VAL A 71 -0.43 10.56 -4.34
C VAL A 71 -0.41 10.67 -2.81
N PRO A 72 -0.61 11.84 -2.15
CA PRO A 72 -0.61 11.89 -0.69
C PRO A 72 -1.68 10.97 -0.08
N LEU A 73 -2.88 10.94 -0.65
CA LEU A 73 -3.95 10.04 -0.18
C LEU A 73 -3.64 8.57 -0.49
N ALA A 74 -3.05 8.29 -1.67
CA ALA A 74 -2.57 6.94 -2.01
C ALA A 74 -1.53 6.42 -1.00
N LEU A 75 -0.59 7.28 -0.59
CA LEU A 75 0.41 6.97 0.44
C LEU A 75 -0.26 6.69 1.81
N THR A 76 -1.29 7.46 2.16
CA THR A 76 -2.04 7.26 3.40
C THR A 76 -2.75 5.91 3.41
N ILE A 77 -3.42 5.54 2.32
CA ILE A 77 -4.16 4.27 2.21
C ILE A 77 -3.18 3.08 2.13
N SER A 78 -2.11 3.21 1.35
CA SER A 78 -1.16 2.11 1.13
C SER A 78 -0.23 1.86 2.32
N GLY A 79 0.02 2.84 3.19
CA GLY A 79 0.88 2.67 4.36
C GLY A 79 0.45 1.51 5.25
N PRO A 80 -0.77 1.49 5.80
CA PRO A 80 -1.29 0.37 6.59
C PRO A 80 -1.34 -0.95 5.81
N LEU A 81 -1.62 -0.94 4.51
CA LEU A 81 -1.59 -2.14 3.66
C LEU A 81 -0.18 -2.73 3.59
N ILE A 82 0.84 -1.89 3.39
CA ILE A 82 2.25 -2.31 3.36
C ILE A 82 2.67 -2.88 4.71
N VAL A 83 2.31 -2.23 5.82
CA VAL A 83 2.59 -2.75 7.16
C VAL A 83 1.97 -4.13 7.35
N ASN A 84 0.71 -4.32 6.93
CA ASN A 84 0.03 -5.62 7.01
C ASN A 84 0.73 -6.68 6.14
N ILE A 85 1.15 -6.34 4.92
CA ILE A 85 1.91 -7.24 4.04
C ILE A 85 3.24 -7.65 4.69
N LEU A 86 3.98 -6.69 5.25
CA LEU A 86 5.25 -6.99 5.92
C LEU A 86 5.07 -7.87 7.15
N LEU A 87 4.06 -7.59 7.98
CA LEU A 87 3.77 -8.39 9.17
C LEU A 87 3.33 -9.81 8.79
N PHE A 88 2.49 -9.95 7.77
CA PHE A 88 2.11 -11.27 7.27
C PHE A 88 3.33 -12.09 6.85
N HIS A 89 4.19 -11.51 6.02
CA HIS A 89 5.38 -12.23 5.56
C HIS A 89 6.42 -12.44 6.66
N ALA A 90 6.60 -11.48 7.57
CA ALA A 90 7.57 -11.64 8.66
C ALA A 90 7.15 -12.71 9.69
N LEU A 91 5.85 -12.87 9.93
CA LEU A 91 5.32 -13.71 11.00
C LEU A 91 4.75 -15.04 10.51
N MET A 92 4.24 -15.10 9.28
CA MET A 92 3.47 -16.25 8.80
C MET A 92 4.05 -16.90 7.55
N ASP A 93 4.60 -16.11 6.60
CA ASP A 93 5.10 -16.61 5.32
C ASP A 93 6.38 -15.90 4.85
N PRO A 94 7.54 -16.16 5.48
CA PRO A 94 8.78 -15.44 5.19
C PRO A 94 9.25 -15.52 3.74
N ALA A 95 8.83 -16.54 2.98
CA ALA A 95 9.25 -16.75 1.60
C ALA A 95 8.82 -15.60 0.67
N GLY A 96 7.72 -14.92 0.96
CA GLY A 96 7.18 -13.82 0.15
C GLY A 96 7.60 -12.41 0.58
N ILE A 97 8.56 -12.24 1.51
CA ILE A 97 8.87 -10.92 2.09
C ILE A 97 9.52 -9.94 1.10
N VAL A 98 10.27 -10.44 0.10
CA VAL A 98 11.05 -9.58 -0.82
C VAL A 98 10.17 -8.59 -1.60
N PRO A 99 9.06 -8.98 -2.24
CA PRO A 99 8.16 -8.04 -2.87
C PRO A 99 7.64 -6.96 -1.91
N GLY A 100 7.33 -7.32 -0.67
CA GLY A 100 6.90 -6.38 0.36
C GLY A 100 7.97 -5.33 0.69
N LEU A 101 9.24 -5.73 0.77
CA LEU A 101 10.36 -4.81 0.99
C LEU A 101 10.56 -3.86 -0.20
N VAL A 102 10.41 -4.34 -1.44
CA VAL A 102 10.49 -3.51 -2.65
C VAL A 102 9.40 -2.44 -2.64
N VAL A 103 8.15 -2.83 -2.37
CA VAL A 103 7.02 -1.89 -2.27
C VAL A 103 7.26 -0.86 -1.17
N THR A 104 7.79 -1.29 -0.03
CA THR A 104 8.14 -0.41 1.09
C THR A 104 9.18 0.64 0.68
N ALA A 105 10.25 0.22 -0.01
CA ALA A 105 11.28 1.14 -0.49
C ALA A 105 10.71 2.18 -1.47
N LEU A 106 9.88 1.74 -2.43
CA LEU A 106 9.20 2.64 -3.38
C LEU A 106 8.26 3.62 -2.67
N TRP A 107 7.57 3.13 -1.62
CA TRP A 107 6.69 3.97 -0.81
C TRP A 107 7.48 5.08 -0.11
N PHE A 108 8.61 4.77 0.52
CA PHE A 108 9.46 5.77 1.19
C PHE A 108 10.05 6.78 0.19
N VAL A 109 10.48 6.34 -1.00
CA VAL A 109 10.95 7.25 -2.06
C VAL A 109 9.84 8.23 -2.46
N SER A 110 8.61 7.74 -2.60
CA SER A 110 7.45 8.57 -2.93
C SER A 110 7.09 9.51 -1.77
N TYR A 111 7.01 8.99 -0.54
CA TYR A 111 6.71 9.75 0.67
C TYR A 111 7.67 10.94 0.85
N TRP A 112 8.96 10.73 0.65
CA TRP A 112 9.96 11.79 0.84
C TRP A 112 9.69 13.04 0.00
N GLN A 113 9.23 12.87 -1.22
CA GLN A 113 8.87 13.98 -2.10
C GLN A 113 7.57 14.67 -1.69
N PHE A 114 6.61 13.91 -1.17
CA PHE A 114 5.27 14.41 -0.82
C PHE A 114 5.10 14.69 0.68
N ARG A 115 6.18 14.56 1.49
CA ARG A 115 6.12 14.70 2.95
C ARG A 115 5.51 16.01 3.44
N ALA A 116 5.65 17.09 2.67
CA ALA A 116 5.07 18.37 3.01
C ALA A 116 3.53 18.34 3.10
N ALA A 117 2.88 17.44 2.34
CA ALA A 117 1.44 17.25 2.39
C ALA A 117 0.97 16.67 3.74
N PHE A 118 1.87 16.02 4.49
CA PHE A 118 1.58 15.40 5.77
C PHE A 118 1.90 16.30 6.96
N TYR A 119 2.51 17.46 6.73
CA TYR A 119 2.96 18.37 7.80
C TYR A 119 1.81 18.78 8.73
N GLY A 120 0.64 19.10 8.15
CA GLY A 120 -0.55 19.51 8.91
C GLY A 120 -1.17 18.40 9.77
N ILE A 121 -0.80 17.13 9.57
CA ILE A 121 -1.25 16.02 10.41
C ILE A 121 -0.50 16.01 11.74
N PHE A 122 0.78 16.39 11.72
CA PHE A 122 1.65 16.35 12.89
C PHE A 122 1.72 17.70 13.61
N PHE A 123 1.51 18.79 12.88
CA PHE A 123 1.66 20.15 13.39
C PHE A 123 0.40 20.95 13.07
N THR A 124 -0.51 21.05 14.02
CA THR A 124 -1.64 21.97 13.94
C THR A 124 -1.10 23.37 14.27
N GLU A 125 -1.01 24.26 13.29
CA GLU A 125 -0.92 25.68 13.58
C GLU A 125 -2.24 26.08 14.25
N ALA A 126 -2.20 26.33 15.56
CA ALA A 126 -3.28 27.05 16.21
C ALA A 126 -3.48 28.33 15.39
N GLN A 127 -4.63 28.51 14.78
CA GLN A 127 -5.00 29.75 14.13
C GLN A 127 -4.98 30.81 15.22
N SER A 128 -3.86 31.51 15.37
CA SER A 128 -3.77 32.73 16.16
C SER A 128 -4.74 33.68 15.51
N GLY A 129 -5.85 33.94 16.22
CA GLY A 129 -6.92 34.77 15.74
C GLY A 129 -6.40 36.06 15.14
N ARG A 130 -6.70 36.32 13.88
CA ARG A 130 -6.65 37.65 13.33
C ARG A 130 -7.73 38.47 14.06
N PRO A 131 -7.40 39.54 14.80
CA PRO A 131 -8.42 40.48 15.20
C PRO A 131 -8.97 41.14 13.92
N GLN A 132 -10.29 41.20 13.83
CA GLN A 132 -10.99 41.97 12.80
C GLN A 132 -10.76 43.45 12.98
#